data_a9ca3a6dbbaedc36df9560341148ba8d
#
_entry.id   a9ca3a6dbbaedc36df9560341148ba8d
#
_cell.length_a   1.000
_cell.length_b   1.000
_cell.length_c   1.000
_cell.angle_alpha   90.00
_cell.angle_beta   90.00
_cell.angle_gamma   90.00
#
_symmetry.space_group_name_H-M   'P 1'
#
loop_
_entity.id
_entity.type
_entity.pdbx_description
1 polymer ?
#
loop_
_entity_poly.entity_id
_entity_poly.type
_entity_poly.pdbx_seq_one_letter_code
_entity_poly.pdbx_strand_id
1 'polypeptide(L)'
;MVLTELETLNMALEALREKLVLPKETVILKEDNTYKNFDAVVQIMDVEFLCEVKNTVTTATIGNITNRLKILGTMEKQPVLLIAKYITPTVMDNLASNGINTLDCAGNCHIRYVKGNKIIFHLTNKGEKNTLMAEKPYPIFQEAGLKVIFYLLQDIANVNKPYREIQGATGIYLGAIKNVFYVLTERHFILQTDRRRVLKNVNALFNLWVENYNQVLKPKLLLGKMSFRT
;
A
#
# COMPACT_ATOMS: atom_id res chain seq x y z
N MET A 1 -2.34 0.78 8.27
CA MET A 1 -0.94 0.94 8.77
C MET A 1 -0.07 1.31 7.59
N VAL A 2 0.62 2.45 7.64
CA VAL A 2 1.60 2.82 6.61
C VAL A 2 2.88 2.10 6.99
N LEU A 3 3.27 1.07 6.22
CA LEU A 3 4.54 0.40 6.41
C LEU A 3 5.68 1.35 6.00
N THR A 4 6.74 1.37 6.75
CA THR A 4 8.00 2.00 6.35
C THR A 4 8.65 1.20 5.20
N GLU A 5 9.61 1.80 4.53
CA GLU A 5 10.37 1.12 3.47
C GLU A 5 11.08 -0.13 4.00
N LEU A 6 11.66 -0.04 5.20
CA LEU A 6 12.33 -1.15 5.85
C LEU A 6 11.37 -2.29 6.24
N GLU A 7 10.19 -1.97 6.74
CA GLU A 7 9.15 -2.98 7.04
C GLU A 7 8.66 -3.66 5.76
N THR A 8 8.43 -2.89 4.69
CA THR A 8 8.04 -3.42 3.37
C THR A 8 9.11 -4.37 2.82
N LEU A 9 10.37 -3.96 2.90
CA LEU A 9 11.53 -4.77 2.48
C LEU A 9 11.58 -6.10 3.25
N ASN A 10 11.60 -6.05 4.57
CA ASN A 10 11.70 -7.26 5.40
C ASN A 10 10.53 -8.22 5.16
N MET A 11 9.30 -7.71 5.11
CA MET A 11 8.12 -8.54 4.83
C MET A 11 8.18 -9.22 3.46
N ALA A 12 8.64 -8.50 2.44
CA ALA A 12 8.75 -9.05 1.09
C ALA A 12 9.82 -10.16 1.03
N LEU A 13 10.97 -9.97 1.70
CA LEU A 13 12.02 -10.98 1.75
C LEU A 13 11.62 -12.23 2.53
N GLU A 14 10.88 -12.08 3.62
CA GLU A 14 10.31 -13.20 4.36
C GLU A 14 9.29 -13.97 3.50
N ALA A 15 8.36 -13.26 2.87
CA ALA A 15 7.38 -13.86 1.98
C ALA A 15 8.03 -14.62 0.81
N LEU A 16 9.12 -14.08 0.23
CA LEU A 16 9.89 -14.78 -0.82
C LEU A 16 10.44 -16.12 -0.30
N ARG A 17 11.06 -16.11 0.89
CA ARG A 17 11.62 -17.32 1.51
C ARG A 17 10.54 -18.37 1.77
N GLU A 18 9.43 -17.94 2.36
CA GLU A 18 8.32 -18.85 2.70
C GLU A 18 7.66 -19.46 1.47
N LYS A 19 7.31 -18.62 0.47
CA LYS A 19 6.58 -19.07 -0.72
C LYS A 19 7.41 -19.99 -1.62
N LEU A 20 8.70 -19.76 -1.69
CA LEU A 20 9.60 -20.57 -2.52
C LEU A 20 10.39 -21.60 -1.68
N VAL A 21 10.10 -21.72 -0.39
CA VAL A 21 10.75 -22.66 0.54
C VAL A 21 12.29 -22.54 0.47
N LEU A 22 12.78 -21.29 0.50
CA LEU A 22 14.22 -20.99 0.40
C LEU A 22 14.89 -21.01 1.78
N PRO A 23 16.11 -21.56 1.91
CA PRO A 23 16.93 -21.41 3.11
C PRO A 23 17.19 -19.93 3.45
N LYS A 24 17.36 -19.61 4.73
CA LYS A 24 17.56 -18.21 5.18
C LYS A 24 18.79 -17.56 4.53
N GLU A 25 19.82 -18.35 4.32
CA GLU A 25 21.09 -17.92 3.73
C GLU A 25 21.00 -17.58 2.24
N THR A 26 19.92 -18.01 1.59
CA THR A 26 19.70 -17.77 0.15
C THR A 26 19.31 -16.34 -0.16
N VAL A 27 18.67 -15.65 0.80
CA VAL A 27 18.19 -14.27 0.64
C VAL A 27 18.64 -13.45 1.83
N ILE A 28 19.56 -12.51 1.63
CA ILE A 28 20.19 -11.74 2.70
C ILE A 28 20.07 -10.24 2.41
N LEU A 29 19.58 -9.48 3.37
CA LEU A 29 19.68 -8.02 3.34
C LEU A 29 21.11 -7.63 3.74
N LYS A 30 21.79 -6.89 2.88
CA LYS A 30 23.13 -6.37 3.13
C LYS A 30 23.08 -5.03 3.85
N GLU A 31 23.92 -4.85 4.83
CA GLU A 31 24.18 -3.53 5.43
C GLU A 31 25.23 -2.80 4.54
N ASP A 32 24.78 -2.27 3.41
CA ASP A 32 25.64 -1.60 2.45
C ASP A 32 25.09 -0.22 2.11
N ASN A 33 25.89 0.81 2.32
CA ASN A 33 25.58 2.21 2.03
C ASN A 33 26.32 2.73 0.77
N THR A 34 26.91 1.83 -0.01
CA THR A 34 27.72 2.20 -1.19
C THR A 34 26.84 2.81 -2.28
N TYR A 35 25.63 2.31 -2.45
CA TYR A 35 24.72 2.72 -3.54
C TYR A 35 23.68 3.74 -3.07
N LYS A 36 24.05 5.00 -3.01
CA LYS A 36 23.21 6.11 -2.49
C LYS A 36 21.88 6.35 -3.22
N ASN A 37 21.73 5.79 -4.42
CA ASN A 37 20.53 5.96 -5.25
C ASN A 37 19.49 4.85 -5.07
N PHE A 38 19.77 3.88 -4.20
CA PHE A 38 18.90 2.74 -3.92
C PHE A 38 18.59 2.65 -2.43
N ASP A 39 17.45 2.05 -2.13
CA ASP A 39 16.95 1.97 -0.76
C ASP A 39 17.59 0.82 0.03
N ALA A 40 18.09 -0.21 -0.67
CA ALA A 40 18.75 -1.37 -0.07
C ALA A 40 19.56 -2.18 -1.09
N VAL A 41 20.43 -3.06 -0.57
CA VAL A 41 21.10 -4.12 -1.34
C VAL A 41 20.65 -5.46 -0.79
N VAL A 42 20.15 -6.33 -1.65
CA VAL A 42 19.70 -7.68 -1.29
C VAL A 42 20.51 -8.71 -2.07
N GLN A 43 21.15 -9.62 -1.38
CA GLN A 43 21.76 -10.79 -2.00
C GLN A 43 20.70 -11.89 -2.13
N ILE A 44 20.49 -12.38 -3.35
CA ILE A 44 19.65 -13.55 -3.63
C ILE A 44 20.57 -14.60 -4.27
N MET A 45 20.72 -15.73 -3.59
CA MET A 45 21.80 -16.70 -3.90
C MET A 45 23.16 -15.99 -3.86
N ASP A 46 23.92 -16.03 -4.95
CA ASP A 46 25.23 -15.39 -5.05
C ASP A 46 25.22 -14.07 -5.83
N VAL A 47 24.03 -13.46 -5.97
CA VAL A 47 23.86 -12.24 -6.78
C VAL A 47 23.33 -11.11 -5.92
N GLU A 48 23.98 -9.97 -5.98
CA GLU A 48 23.53 -8.73 -5.35
C GLU A 48 22.56 -7.98 -6.26
N PHE A 49 21.40 -7.60 -5.72
CA PHE A 49 20.38 -6.79 -6.37
C PHE A 49 20.29 -5.44 -5.69
N LEU A 50 20.30 -4.39 -6.50
CA LEU A 50 20.02 -3.02 -6.03
C LEU A 50 18.53 -2.84 -5.94
N CYS A 51 18.02 -2.54 -4.73
CA CYS A 51 16.60 -2.53 -4.45
C CYS A 51 16.04 -1.10 -4.39
N GLU A 52 14.93 -0.89 -5.08
CA GLU A 52 14.06 0.27 -4.93
C GLU A 52 12.77 -0.19 -4.24
N VAL A 53 12.39 0.46 -3.15
CA VAL A 53 11.19 0.13 -2.38
C VAL A 53 10.10 1.16 -2.66
N LYS A 54 8.89 0.70 -2.97
CA LYS A 54 7.74 1.57 -3.25
C LYS A 54 6.50 1.11 -2.49
N ASN A 55 5.78 2.05 -1.92
CA ASN A 55 4.50 1.75 -1.27
C ASN A 55 3.46 1.27 -2.28
N THR A 56 3.42 1.88 -3.45
CA THR A 56 2.41 1.61 -4.49
C THR A 56 3.04 1.69 -5.88
N VAL A 57 2.77 0.68 -6.70
CA VAL A 57 3.11 0.63 -8.12
C VAL A 57 1.84 0.47 -8.94
N THR A 58 1.58 1.43 -9.82
CA THR A 58 0.38 1.48 -10.66
C THR A 58 0.73 1.56 -12.13
N THR A 59 -0.23 1.30 -13.01
CA THR A 59 -0.07 1.49 -14.46
C THR A 59 0.33 2.92 -14.83
N ALA A 60 -0.05 3.93 -14.04
CA ALA A 60 0.31 5.33 -14.28
C ALA A 60 1.76 5.64 -13.90
N THR A 61 2.33 4.95 -12.91
CA THR A 61 3.70 5.20 -12.41
C THR A 61 4.76 4.27 -12.99
N ILE A 62 4.33 3.15 -13.58
CA ILE A 62 5.21 2.08 -14.05
C ILE A 62 6.27 2.55 -15.07
N GLY A 63 5.90 3.44 -15.99
CA GLY A 63 6.82 3.95 -17.01
C GLY A 63 8.02 4.70 -16.43
N ASN A 64 7.75 5.60 -15.49
CA ASN A 64 8.80 6.39 -14.82
C ASN A 64 9.70 5.49 -13.95
N ILE A 65 9.12 4.55 -13.22
CA ILE A 65 9.85 3.59 -12.39
C ILE A 65 10.77 2.72 -13.27
N THR A 66 10.24 2.15 -14.34
CA THR A 66 10.98 1.30 -15.27
C THR A 66 12.17 2.03 -15.89
N ASN A 67 11.96 3.25 -16.40
CA ASN A 67 13.03 4.03 -17.01
C ASN A 67 14.13 4.38 -16.00
N ARG A 68 13.76 4.82 -14.80
CA ARG A 68 14.71 5.11 -13.73
C ARG A 68 15.55 3.89 -13.37
N LEU A 69 14.92 2.75 -13.12
CA LEU A 69 15.60 1.53 -12.71
C LEU A 69 16.52 0.98 -13.82
N LYS A 70 16.13 1.05 -15.08
CA LYS A 70 16.98 0.67 -16.21
C LYS A 70 18.25 1.53 -16.28
N ILE A 71 18.09 2.84 -16.16
CA ILE A 71 19.24 3.78 -16.20
C ILE A 71 20.19 3.47 -15.03
N LEU A 72 19.68 3.41 -13.82
CA LEU A 72 20.49 3.17 -12.61
C LEU A 72 21.16 1.80 -12.63
N GLY A 73 20.46 0.73 -12.99
CA GLY A 73 21.05 -0.61 -13.11
C GLY A 73 22.15 -0.71 -14.16
N THR A 74 22.00 0.04 -15.26
CA THR A 74 23.05 0.11 -16.30
C THR A 74 24.28 0.86 -15.80
N MET A 75 24.09 1.97 -15.08
CA MET A 75 25.19 2.76 -14.52
C MET A 75 25.99 1.97 -13.48
N GLU A 76 25.31 1.27 -12.59
CA GLU A 76 25.94 0.49 -11.53
C GLU A 76 26.41 -0.90 -11.99
N LYS A 77 26.03 -1.35 -13.18
CA LYS A 77 26.30 -2.69 -13.74
C LYS A 77 25.82 -3.83 -12.84
N GLN A 78 24.75 -3.59 -12.09
CA GLN A 78 24.12 -4.52 -11.17
C GLN A 78 22.65 -4.73 -11.54
N PRO A 79 22.09 -5.93 -11.30
CA PRO A 79 20.67 -6.16 -11.49
C PRO A 79 19.86 -5.36 -10.48
N VAL A 80 18.70 -4.88 -10.91
CA VAL A 80 17.78 -4.12 -10.07
C VAL A 80 16.59 -4.97 -9.64
N LEU A 81 16.05 -4.70 -8.45
CA LEU A 81 14.87 -5.35 -7.89
C LEU A 81 13.91 -4.29 -7.36
N LEU A 82 12.70 -4.25 -7.93
CA LEU A 82 11.64 -3.42 -7.42
C LEU A 82 10.85 -4.18 -6.35
N ILE A 83 10.79 -3.63 -5.15
CA ILE A 83 10.04 -4.19 -4.03
C ILE A 83 8.86 -3.27 -3.73
N ALA A 84 7.66 -3.84 -3.56
CA ALA A 84 6.48 -3.07 -3.21
C ALA A 84 5.57 -3.83 -2.23
N LYS A 85 4.63 -3.12 -1.60
CA LYS A 85 3.62 -3.77 -0.75
C LYS A 85 2.82 -4.81 -1.51
N TYR A 86 2.41 -4.46 -2.71
CA TYR A 86 1.72 -5.37 -3.63
C TYR A 86 1.87 -4.90 -5.08
N ILE A 87 2.07 -5.86 -5.97
CA ILE A 87 2.16 -5.63 -7.41
C ILE A 87 1.10 -6.48 -8.09
N THR A 88 0.14 -5.82 -8.77
CA THR A 88 -0.89 -6.58 -9.50
C THR A 88 -0.27 -7.44 -10.60
N PRO A 89 -0.86 -8.60 -10.96
CA PRO A 89 -0.33 -9.47 -12.01
C PRO A 89 -0.02 -8.74 -13.31
N THR A 90 -0.92 -7.87 -13.77
CA THR A 90 -0.74 -7.09 -15.01
C THR A 90 0.47 -6.14 -14.92
N VAL A 91 0.68 -5.48 -13.77
CA VAL A 91 1.82 -4.59 -13.55
C VAL A 91 3.12 -5.40 -13.47
N MET A 92 3.10 -6.55 -12.81
CA MET A 92 4.25 -7.46 -12.73
C MET A 92 4.67 -7.97 -14.10
N ASP A 93 3.72 -8.40 -14.93
CA ASP A 93 3.99 -8.88 -16.30
C ASP A 93 4.58 -7.77 -17.18
N ASN A 94 4.10 -6.54 -17.03
CA ASN A 94 4.66 -5.39 -17.74
C ASN A 94 6.10 -5.10 -17.30
N LEU A 95 6.39 -5.12 -16.00
CA LEU A 95 7.74 -4.93 -15.46
C LEU A 95 8.69 -6.03 -15.92
N ALA A 96 8.24 -7.29 -15.86
CA ALA A 96 8.99 -8.45 -16.32
C ALA A 96 9.34 -8.36 -17.82
N SER A 97 8.39 -7.97 -18.66
CA SER A 97 8.61 -7.74 -20.10
C SER A 97 9.62 -6.64 -20.39
N ASN A 98 9.79 -5.72 -19.45
CA ASN A 98 10.77 -4.65 -19.49
C ASN A 98 12.11 -5.01 -18.82
N GLY A 99 12.28 -6.26 -18.37
CA GLY A 99 13.51 -6.74 -17.73
C GLY A 99 13.73 -6.26 -16.28
N ILE A 100 12.66 -5.79 -15.62
CA ILE A 100 12.73 -5.38 -14.22
C ILE A 100 12.32 -6.55 -13.33
N ASN A 101 13.18 -6.91 -12.38
CA ASN A 101 12.86 -7.89 -11.35
C ASN A 101 11.92 -7.27 -10.32
N THR A 102 10.99 -8.06 -9.81
CA THR A 102 9.95 -7.61 -8.91
C THR A 102 9.71 -8.59 -7.77
N LEU A 103 9.33 -8.02 -6.62
CA LEU A 103 8.94 -8.76 -5.42
C LEU A 103 7.89 -7.95 -4.65
N ASP A 104 6.89 -8.61 -4.06
CA ASP A 104 5.95 -7.94 -3.16
C ASP A 104 5.82 -8.65 -1.81
N CYS A 105 5.14 -7.99 -0.85
CA CYS A 105 4.97 -8.52 0.50
C CYS A 105 4.02 -9.73 0.58
N ALA A 106 3.28 -10.04 -0.47
CA ALA A 106 2.49 -11.27 -0.56
C ALA A 106 3.34 -12.48 -1.05
N GLY A 107 4.58 -12.21 -1.49
CA GLY A 107 5.48 -13.21 -2.04
C GLY A 107 5.32 -13.40 -3.55
N ASN A 108 4.51 -12.58 -4.24
CA ASN A 108 4.54 -12.57 -5.69
C ASN A 108 5.89 -12.05 -6.17
N CYS A 109 6.52 -12.76 -7.08
CA CYS A 109 7.82 -12.37 -7.59
C CYS A 109 8.03 -12.76 -9.06
N HIS A 110 8.89 -11.99 -9.72
CA HIS A 110 9.53 -12.34 -10.97
C HIS A 110 10.98 -11.86 -10.89
N ILE A 111 11.90 -12.77 -10.56
CA ILE A 111 13.30 -12.45 -10.37
C ILE A 111 14.11 -13.36 -11.30
N ARG A 112 14.75 -12.77 -12.29
CA ARG A 112 15.54 -13.47 -13.29
C ARG A 112 16.94 -12.88 -13.37
N TYR A 113 17.93 -13.72 -13.21
CA TYR A 113 19.33 -13.33 -13.40
C TYR A 113 19.97 -14.08 -14.56
N VAL A 114 20.62 -13.31 -15.42
CA VAL A 114 21.29 -13.81 -16.63
C VAL A 114 22.72 -13.33 -16.62
N LYS A 115 23.67 -14.25 -16.89
CA LYS A 115 25.09 -13.93 -17.05
C LYS A 115 25.53 -14.33 -18.45
N GLY A 116 25.85 -13.31 -19.27
CA GLY A 116 26.01 -13.53 -20.71
C GLY A 116 24.74 -14.09 -21.34
N ASN A 117 24.83 -15.25 -22.01
CA ASN A 117 23.69 -15.90 -22.63
C ASN A 117 23.05 -17.01 -21.78
N LYS A 118 23.49 -17.17 -20.52
CA LYS A 118 22.99 -18.23 -19.63
C LYS A 118 22.06 -17.66 -18.56
N ILE A 119 20.89 -18.24 -18.42
CA ILE A 119 20.03 -18.01 -17.26
C ILE A 119 20.66 -18.75 -16.09
N ILE A 120 21.04 -18.02 -15.05
CA ILE A 120 21.61 -18.57 -13.82
C ILE A 120 20.50 -19.05 -12.91
N PHE A 121 19.48 -18.21 -12.70
CA PHE A 121 18.24 -18.60 -12.00
C PHE A 121 17.04 -17.79 -12.46
N HIS A 122 15.85 -18.33 -12.24
CA HIS A 122 14.59 -17.66 -12.46
C HIS A 122 13.61 -18.07 -11.35
N LEU A 123 13.30 -17.15 -10.46
CA LEU A 123 12.33 -17.31 -9.40
C LEU A 123 11.02 -16.63 -9.82
N THR A 124 9.94 -17.37 -9.75
CA THR A 124 8.61 -16.83 -10.06
C THR A 124 7.57 -17.40 -9.13
N ASN A 125 6.74 -16.53 -8.58
CA ASN A 125 5.55 -16.86 -7.84
C ASN A 125 4.49 -15.82 -8.18
N LYS A 126 3.27 -16.25 -8.50
CA LYS A 126 2.19 -15.37 -8.92
C LYS A 126 0.85 -15.86 -8.36
N GLY A 127 -0.05 -14.93 -8.17
CA GLY A 127 -1.43 -15.23 -7.78
C GLY A 127 -1.69 -15.13 -6.27
N GLU A 128 -0.67 -14.80 -5.48
CA GLU A 128 -0.88 -14.50 -4.07
C GLU A 128 -1.72 -13.24 -3.94
N LYS A 129 -2.73 -13.32 -3.07
CA LYS A 129 -3.59 -12.18 -2.80
C LYS A 129 -2.87 -11.19 -1.91
N ASN A 130 -3.14 -9.93 -2.12
CA ASN A 130 -2.66 -8.87 -1.24
C ASN A 130 -3.25 -9.02 0.17
N THR A 131 -2.54 -9.69 1.05
CA THR A 131 -2.95 -9.86 2.45
C THR A 131 -2.80 -8.57 3.26
N LEU A 132 -1.91 -7.66 2.83
CA LEU A 132 -1.75 -6.32 3.42
C LEU A 132 -2.86 -5.37 2.97
N MET A 133 -3.49 -5.65 1.82
CA MET A 133 -4.74 -5.06 1.36
C MET A 133 -5.95 -5.96 1.68
N ALA A 134 -5.81 -6.96 2.51
CA ALA A 134 -6.97 -7.73 2.99
C ALA A 134 -7.93 -6.89 3.83
N GLU A 135 -7.56 -5.66 4.10
CA GLU A 135 -8.51 -4.61 4.33
C GLU A 135 -8.73 -3.85 2.99
N LYS A 136 -9.67 -4.30 2.13
CA LYS A 136 -10.38 -3.36 1.25
C LYS A 136 -10.57 -2.09 2.06
N PRO A 137 -10.25 -0.86 1.54
CA PRO A 137 -10.54 0.34 2.30
C PRO A 137 -11.95 0.14 2.79
N TYR A 138 -12.12 0.08 4.12
CA TYR A 138 -13.39 -0.37 4.69
C TYR A 138 -14.46 0.35 3.94
N PRO A 139 -15.59 -0.30 3.59
CA PRO A 139 -16.67 0.38 2.87
C PRO A 139 -17.06 1.71 3.51
N ILE A 140 -16.69 1.89 4.79
CA ILE A 140 -16.87 3.14 5.54
C ILE A 140 -15.89 4.27 5.16
N PHE A 141 -14.76 4.01 4.51
CA PHE A 141 -13.86 5.05 4.00
C PHE A 141 -14.11 5.40 2.52
N GLN A 142 -15.24 4.99 1.98
CA GLN A 142 -15.80 5.53 0.75
C GLN A 142 -16.50 6.87 1.03
N GLU A 143 -16.92 7.57 0.00
CA GLU A 143 -17.51 8.91 0.09
C GLU A 143 -18.58 9.05 1.18
N ALA A 144 -19.55 8.14 1.19
CA ALA A 144 -20.64 8.16 2.17
C ALA A 144 -20.12 8.00 3.61
N GLY A 145 -19.23 7.04 3.84
CA GLY A 145 -18.70 6.79 5.16
C GLY A 145 -17.76 7.90 5.63
N LEU A 146 -16.93 8.46 4.74
CA LEU A 146 -16.09 9.61 5.09
C LEU A 146 -16.90 10.83 5.53
N LYS A 147 -18.07 11.09 4.91
CA LYS A 147 -18.98 12.16 5.33
C LYS A 147 -19.56 11.90 6.73
N VAL A 148 -19.97 10.66 7.01
CA VAL A 148 -20.47 10.27 8.33
C VAL A 148 -19.37 10.37 9.39
N ILE A 149 -18.19 9.84 9.13
CA ILE A 149 -17.05 9.90 10.07
C ILE A 149 -16.67 11.36 10.34
N PHE A 150 -16.63 12.21 9.31
CA PHE A 150 -16.37 13.64 9.49
C PHE A 150 -17.37 14.30 10.43
N TYR A 151 -18.66 14.02 10.24
CA TYR A 151 -19.71 14.53 11.12
C TYR A 151 -19.53 14.08 12.59
N LEU A 152 -19.10 12.82 12.81
CA LEU A 152 -18.79 12.33 14.15
C LEU A 152 -17.54 12.99 14.75
N LEU A 153 -16.56 13.34 13.93
CA LEU A 153 -15.32 14.00 14.36
C LEU A 153 -15.49 15.48 14.65
N GLN A 154 -16.50 16.16 14.05
CA GLN A 154 -16.78 17.56 14.32
C GLN A 154 -17.21 17.80 15.78
N ASP A 155 -18.00 16.87 16.32
CA ASP A 155 -18.40 16.83 17.71
C ASP A 155 -18.59 15.37 18.13
N ILE A 156 -17.80 14.93 19.11
CA ILE A 156 -17.85 13.54 19.62
C ILE A 156 -19.21 13.18 20.22
N ALA A 157 -20.02 14.17 20.63
CA ALA A 157 -21.38 13.95 21.10
C ALA A 157 -22.32 13.47 20.00
N ASN A 158 -22.01 13.75 18.73
CA ASN A 158 -22.79 13.32 17.56
C ASN A 158 -22.94 11.79 17.46
N VAL A 159 -22.00 11.03 18.05
CA VAL A 159 -22.10 9.56 18.10
C VAL A 159 -23.39 9.07 18.80
N ASN A 160 -23.99 9.90 19.66
CA ASN A 160 -25.19 9.57 20.42
C ASN A 160 -26.47 10.02 19.73
N LYS A 161 -26.38 10.80 18.65
CA LYS A 161 -27.57 11.27 17.93
C LYS A 161 -28.30 10.12 17.23
N PRO A 162 -29.64 10.23 17.08
CA PRO A 162 -30.43 9.29 16.28
C PRO A 162 -29.91 9.23 14.84
N TYR A 163 -29.91 8.06 14.23
CA TYR A 163 -29.44 7.91 12.84
C TYR A 163 -30.18 8.78 11.83
N ARG A 164 -31.48 9.11 12.08
CA ARG A 164 -32.25 10.04 11.25
C ARG A 164 -31.71 11.47 11.30
N GLU A 165 -31.23 11.90 12.45
CA GLU A 165 -30.59 13.22 12.62
C GLU A 165 -29.23 13.28 11.88
N ILE A 166 -28.45 12.21 12.00
CA ILE A 166 -27.19 12.06 11.24
C ILE A 166 -27.47 12.04 9.73
N GLN A 167 -28.56 11.38 9.30
CA GLN A 167 -29.00 11.39 7.90
C GLN A 167 -29.31 12.80 7.43
N GLY A 168 -30.09 13.57 8.20
CA GLY A 168 -30.40 14.95 7.87
C GLY A 168 -29.20 15.85 7.76
N ALA A 169 -28.20 15.67 8.64
CA ALA A 169 -26.97 16.45 8.66
C ALA A 169 -25.98 16.07 7.55
N THR A 170 -25.89 14.79 7.18
CA THR A 170 -24.86 14.28 6.25
C THR A 170 -25.39 14.04 4.82
N GLY A 171 -26.70 13.94 4.64
CA GLY A 171 -27.34 13.51 3.40
C GLY A 171 -27.14 12.03 3.07
N ILE A 172 -26.63 11.21 4.01
CA ILE A 172 -26.31 9.81 3.77
C ILE A 172 -27.46 8.92 4.23
N TYR A 173 -27.84 7.94 3.42
CA TYR A 173 -28.96 7.04 3.74
C TYR A 173 -28.67 6.15 4.97
N LEU A 174 -29.75 5.79 5.70
CA LEU A 174 -29.69 5.09 6.99
C LEU A 174 -28.88 3.80 6.97
N GLY A 175 -28.95 3.02 5.88
CA GLY A 175 -28.20 1.77 5.73
C GLY A 175 -26.68 1.97 5.78
N ALA A 176 -26.19 3.02 5.10
CA ALA A 176 -24.76 3.35 5.13
C ALA A 176 -24.34 3.86 6.51
N ILE A 177 -25.17 4.68 7.18
CA ILE A 177 -24.90 5.14 8.54
C ILE A 177 -24.78 3.95 9.49
N LYS A 178 -25.74 3.01 9.46
CA LYS A 178 -25.72 1.80 10.28
C LYS A 178 -24.44 0.99 10.04
N ASN A 179 -24.04 0.83 8.79
CA ASN A 179 -22.82 0.11 8.42
C ASN A 179 -21.57 0.81 8.97
N VAL A 180 -21.48 2.14 8.88
CA VAL A 180 -20.38 2.91 9.47
C VAL A 180 -20.29 2.66 10.98
N PHE A 181 -21.40 2.78 11.69
CA PHE A 181 -21.44 2.54 13.13
C PHE A 181 -21.06 1.11 13.49
N TYR A 182 -21.57 0.12 12.75
CA TYR A 182 -21.21 -1.28 12.92
C TYR A 182 -19.68 -1.48 12.82
N VAL A 183 -19.07 -1.02 11.72
CA VAL A 183 -17.64 -1.19 11.50
C VAL A 183 -16.80 -0.42 12.51
N LEU A 184 -17.21 0.80 12.90
CA LEU A 184 -16.51 1.57 13.94
C LEU A 184 -16.60 0.87 15.32
N THR A 185 -17.68 0.16 15.60
CA THR A 185 -17.81 -0.65 16.83
C THR A 185 -16.92 -1.88 16.79
N GLU A 186 -16.93 -2.63 15.70
CA GLU A 186 -16.05 -3.79 15.49
C GLU A 186 -14.55 -3.40 15.62
N ARG A 187 -14.21 -2.19 15.21
CA ARG A 187 -12.83 -1.67 15.29
C ARG A 187 -12.51 -0.93 16.59
N HIS A 188 -13.38 -1.00 17.55
CA HIS A 188 -13.19 -0.37 18.87
C HIS A 188 -13.04 1.17 18.81
N PHE A 189 -13.49 1.82 17.73
CA PHE A 189 -13.64 3.27 17.69
C PHE A 189 -14.93 3.74 18.34
N ILE A 190 -15.96 2.91 18.38
CA ILE A 190 -17.18 3.15 19.15
C ILE A 190 -17.32 2.08 20.22
N LEU A 191 -17.45 2.50 21.46
CA LEU A 191 -17.83 1.64 22.58
C LEU A 191 -19.30 1.84 22.89
N GLN A 192 -20.09 0.77 22.82
CA GLN A 192 -21.49 0.77 23.21
C GLN A 192 -21.59 0.43 24.69
N THR A 193 -22.18 1.33 25.47
CA THR A 193 -22.58 1.10 26.86
C THR A 193 -24.10 1.01 26.96
N ASP A 194 -24.65 0.59 28.09
CA ASP A 194 -26.09 0.46 28.31
C ASP A 194 -26.87 1.79 28.11
N ARG A 195 -26.18 2.93 28.28
CA ARG A 195 -26.81 4.26 28.24
C ARG A 195 -26.38 5.12 27.05
N ARG A 196 -25.18 4.88 26.48
CA ARG A 196 -24.62 5.74 25.43
C ARG A 196 -23.54 5.06 24.64
N ARG A 197 -23.26 5.64 23.47
CA ARG A 197 -22.08 5.35 22.66
C ARG A 197 -20.95 6.31 23.00
N VAL A 198 -19.73 5.84 22.99
CA VAL A 198 -18.54 6.66 23.28
C VAL A 198 -17.56 6.49 22.12
N LEU A 199 -17.16 7.59 21.49
CA LEU A 199 -16.11 7.59 20.48
C LEU A 199 -14.73 7.47 21.17
N LYS A 200 -13.94 6.50 20.78
CA LYS A 200 -12.59 6.20 21.31
C LYS A 200 -11.54 6.42 20.22
N ASN A 201 -10.29 6.59 20.64
CA ASN A 201 -9.14 6.70 19.73
C ASN A 201 -9.36 7.76 18.64
N VAL A 202 -9.94 8.91 19.01
CA VAL A 202 -10.38 9.97 18.08
C VAL A 202 -9.24 10.41 17.16
N ASN A 203 -8.02 10.58 17.67
CA ASN A 203 -6.85 10.96 16.88
C ASN A 203 -6.50 9.91 15.82
N ALA A 204 -6.57 8.62 16.17
CA ALA A 204 -6.32 7.54 15.22
C ALA A 204 -7.40 7.50 14.12
N LEU A 205 -8.68 7.68 14.49
CA LEU A 205 -9.79 7.77 13.55
C LEU A 205 -9.64 8.99 12.62
N PHE A 206 -9.23 10.14 13.17
CA PHE A 206 -8.97 11.35 12.39
C PHE A 206 -7.84 11.14 11.37
N ASN A 207 -6.73 10.53 11.75
CA ASN A 207 -5.62 10.24 10.85
C ASN A 207 -6.06 9.31 9.70
N LEU A 208 -6.81 8.24 10.01
CA LEU A 208 -7.40 7.37 9.01
C LEU A 208 -8.37 8.11 8.07
N TRP A 209 -9.16 9.04 8.62
CA TRP A 209 -10.05 9.87 7.82
C TRP A 209 -9.27 10.78 6.87
N VAL A 210 -8.23 11.49 7.34
CA VAL A 210 -7.38 12.37 6.51
C VAL A 210 -6.72 11.61 5.37
N GLU A 211 -6.16 10.43 5.65
CA GLU A 211 -5.53 9.59 4.63
C GLU A 211 -6.52 9.23 3.51
N ASN A 212 -7.70 8.73 3.89
CA ASN A 212 -8.72 8.31 2.93
C ASN A 212 -9.42 9.51 2.26
N TYR A 213 -9.59 10.64 2.94
CA TYR A 213 -10.09 11.88 2.36
C TYR A 213 -9.25 12.31 1.16
N ASN A 214 -7.93 12.32 1.32
CA ASN A 214 -7.02 12.72 0.25
C ASN A 214 -7.10 11.80 -0.97
N GLN A 215 -7.40 10.52 -0.77
CA GLN A 215 -7.48 9.53 -1.84
C GLN A 215 -8.86 9.47 -2.51
N VAL A 216 -9.93 9.61 -1.75
CA VAL A 216 -11.31 9.33 -2.20
C VAL A 216 -12.14 10.59 -2.44
N LEU A 217 -12.15 11.54 -1.49
CA LEU A 217 -13.03 12.72 -1.56
C LEU A 217 -12.37 13.90 -2.25
N LYS A 218 -11.14 14.21 -1.89
CA LYS A 218 -10.43 15.39 -2.41
C LYS A 218 -10.37 15.44 -3.94
N PRO A 219 -10.08 14.32 -4.67
CA PRO A 219 -10.08 14.36 -6.13
C PRO A 219 -11.46 14.67 -6.73
N LYS A 220 -12.55 14.29 -6.05
CA LYS A 220 -13.93 14.54 -6.50
C LYS A 220 -14.41 15.95 -6.21
N LEU A 221 -13.84 16.60 -5.20
CA LEU A 221 -14.19 17.96 -4.79
C LEU A 221 -13.37 19.03 -5.53
N LEU A 222 -12.35 18.63 -6.29
CA LEU A 222 -11.50 19.55 -7.03
C LEU A 222 -12.26 20.04 -8.28
N LEU A 223 -12.81 21.26 -8.21
CA LEU A 223 -13.57 21.89 -9.30
C LEU A 223 -12.70 22.39 -10.46
N GLY A 224 -11.36 22.40 -10.32
CA GLY A 224 -10.38 22.82 -11.33
C GLY A 224 -9.16 23.50 -10.71
N LYS A 225 -8.06 23.56 -11.47
CA LYS A 225 -6.92 24.42 -11.16
C LYS A 225 -7.09 25.74 -11.90
N MET A 226 -7.25 26.85 -11.18
CA MET A 226 -7.17 28.18 -11.78
C MET A 226 -5.70 28.59 -11.88
N SER A 227 -5.23 28.93 -13.08
CA SER A 227 -3.97 29.64 -13.29
C SER A 227 -4.29 31.10 -13.58
N PHE A 228 -3.75 32.01 -12.79
CA PHE A 228 -3.75 33.42 -13.14
C PHE A 228 -2.66 33.63 -14.20
N ARG A 229 -3.04 34.11 -15.39
CA ARG A 229 -2.06 34.68 -16.31
C ARG A 229 -1.65 36.07 -15.75
N THR A 230 -0.41 36.19 -15.33
CA THR A 230 0.27 37.48 -15.15
C THR A 230 0.72 38.01 -16.49
#